data_d8a0dd95140fe1a2b7557ecdc2910368
#
_entry.id   d8a0dd95140fe1a2b7557ecdc2910368
#
_cell.length_a   1.000
_cell.length_b   1.000
_cell.length_c   1.000
_cell.angle_alpha   90.00
_cell.angle_beta   90.00
_cell.angle_gamma   90.00
#
_symmetry.space_group_name_H-M   'P 1'
#
loop_
_entity.id
_entity.type
_entity.pdbx_description
1 polymer ?
#
loop_
_entity_poly.entity_id
_entity_poly.type
_entity_poly.pdbx_seq_one_letter_code
_entity_poly.pdbx_strand_id
1 'polypeptide(L)'
;MSSKLIRGTFILTLGTFISKFLGLFYVIPFDDLLKGHEEGASLYQYGYVPYTIFLTVATAGVPLAVSKFVSKYNAIGEYAVGRKLFKSGLVLMTLTGIVSFLIMYAFAPIFAEMTIKSDEQVISVAQVTTVIRAVSFALIIIPFMSLIRGFFQGHQSMGPTAVSQVIEQIVRITFLLGGIYVVLNILDGTVTTAISVATFAAFVGGLASLGALIWYWFKRKPHLDELLEEDRGNEEISLKAMYKEIIAYSIPFIFVGLANPLFQLVDQITFNTAMADIGNAKVSDHAFAVLNFYTHKLVIIPVSLATAFSMTLIPLITTSYTSGDRKTMRRNIDQTFQILLFLTVPAALGLALLAEPMYTLFYHSDPLGTSILRSYAPVAILFALFAVTAAILQGIDEQKFTIFSLLVGLLLKLVLNIPLIRLFETQGAVLATTIGYAVAILINLYVIKKYARYQFRLILRRTMFIGALNAAMAGVVLVLYGVLVKFLSPETGFQSIILVAICGGVGALVYFYLSLRSKLADKLFGDKISKIRSKLRIG
;
A
#
# COMPACT_ATOMS: atom_id res chain seq x y z
N MET A 1 18.08 -22.39 6.56
CA MET A 1 17.40 -21.36 7.39
C MET A 1 17.01 -21.99 8.72
N SER A 2 17.32 -21.36 9.86
CA SER A 2 16.92 -21.89 11.16
C SER A 2 15.41 -21.91 11.30
N SER A 3 14.84 -22.91 11.99
CA SER A 3 13.38 -23.03 12.20
C SER A 3 12.79 -21.80 12.90
N LYS A 4 13.58 -21.10 13.73
CA LYS A 4 13.24 -19.83 14.39
C LYS A 4 12.99 -18.69 13.38
N LEU A 5 13.84 -18.57 12.34
CA LEU A 5 13.71 -17.53 11.32
C LEU A 5 12.45 -17.72 10.47
N ILE A 6 12.19 -18.96 10.04
CA ILE A 6 10.98 -19.31 9.26
C ILE A 6 9.71 -18.99 10.07
N ARG A 7 9.67 -19.39 11.35
CA ARG A 7 8.56 -19.12 12.25
C ARG A 7 8.37 -17.62 12.48
N GLY A 8 9.46 -16.87 12.67
CA GLY A 8 9.43 -15.42 12.86
C GLY A 8 8.87 -14.70 11.63
N THR A 9 9.35 -15.04 10.43
CA THR A 9 8.87 -14.48 9.17
C THR A 9 7.40 -14.79 8.95
N PHE A 10 6.95 -16.01 9.24
CA PHE A 10 5.53 -16.39 9.16
C PHE A 10 4.66 -15.55 10.09
N ILE A 11 5.07 -15.36 11.36
CA ILE A 11 4.33 -14.54 12.34
C ILE A 11 4.24 -13.07 11.86
N LEU A 12 5.33 -12.51 11.35
CA LEU A 12 5.33 -11.14 10.81
C LEU A 12 4.40 -11.00 9.60
N THR A 13 4.47 -11.94 8.67
CA THR A 13 3.60 -11.94 7.48
C THR A 13 2.13 -12.07 7.87
N LEU A 14 1.81 -12.97 8.80
CA LEU A 14 0.46 -13.16 9.30
C LEU A 14 -0.06 -11.90 10.02
N GLY A 15 0.72 -11.30 10.90
CA GLY A 15 0.36 -10.05 11.59
C GLY A 15 0.13 -8.90 10.62
N THR A 16 1.00 -8.74 9.63
CA THR A 16 0.85 -7.73 8.57
C THR A 16 -0.41 -7.99 7.72
N PHE A 17 -0.69 -9.25 7.39
CA PHE A 17 -1.89 -9.63 6.64
C PHE A 17 -3.16 -9.31 7.43
N ILE A 18 -3.23 -9.73 8.70
CA ILE A 18 -4.37 -9.42 9.59
C ILE A 18 -4.58 -7.91 9.71
N SER A 19 -3.52 -7.15 9.94
CA SER A 19 -3.59 -5.68 10.04
C SER A 19 -4.14 -5.04 8.75
N LYS A 20 -3.67 -5.47 7.57
CA LYS A 20 -4.18 -4.98 6.28
C LYS A 20 -5.63 -5.39 6.02
N PHE A 21 -5.99 -6.62 6.38
CA PHE A 21 -7.34 -7.14 6.24
C PHE A 21 -8.32 -6.33 7.11
N LEU A 22 -8.00 -6.11 8.38
CA LEU A 22 -8.77 -5.22 9.25
C LEU A 22 -8.87 -3.81 8.68
N GLY A 23 -7.75 -3.28 8.13
CA GLY A 23 -7.67 -1.98 7.48
C GLY A 23 -8.47 -1.86 6.17
N LEU A 24 -8.95 -2.96 5.62
CA LEU A 24 -9.87 -2.98 4.50
C LEU A 24 -11.33 -2.99 4.98
N PHE A 25 -11.65 -3.90 5.88
CA PHE A 25 -13.05 -4.18 6.25
C PHE A 25 -13.69 -3.10 7.13
N TYR A 26 -12.91 -2.26 7.85
CA TYR A 26 -13.50 -1.17 8.64
C TYR A 26 -14.24 -0.13 7.78
N VAL A 27 -13.96 -0.10 6.49
CA VAL A 27 -14.57 0.89 5.59
C VAL A 27 -16.06 0.65 5.42
N ILE A 28 -16.53 -0.60 5.54
CA ILE A 28 -17.96 -0.93 5.49
C ILE A 28 -18.73 -0.22 6.63
N PRO A 29 -18.42 -0.46 7.92
CA PRO A 29 -19.10 0.28 8.98
C PRO A 29 -18.76 1.78 9.01
N PHE A 30 -17.62 2.20 8.45
CA PHE A 30 -17.29 3.61 8.29
C PHE A 30 -18.25 4.32 7.35
N ASP A 31 -18.50 3.74 6.17
CA ASP A 31 -19.44 4.27 5.20
C ASP A 31 -20.88 4.28 5.74
N ASP A 32 -21.26 3.22 6.45
CA ASP A 32 -22.57 3.08 7.07
C ASP A 32 -22.85 4.16 8.14
N LEU A 33 -21.83 4.49 8.96
CA LEU A 33 -21.91 5.56 9.96
C LEU A 33 -21.96 6.97 9.35
N LEU A 34 -21.50 7.14 8.11
CA LEU A 34 -21.51 8.40 7.39
C LEU A 34 -22.73 8.57 6.48
N LYS A 35 -23.75 7.70 6.55
CA LYS A 35 -24.99 7.87 5.81
C LYS A 35 -25.64 9.23 6.09
N GLY A 36 -25.93 9.98 5.03
CA GLY A 36 -26.43 11.35 5.14
C GLY A 36 -25.32 12.41 5.34
N HIS A 37 -24.06 11.99 5.34
CA HIS A 37 -22.88 12.84 5.53
C HIS A 37 -21.80 12.47 4.50
N GLU A 38 -22.17 12.50 3.21
CA GLU A 38 -21.32 12.02 2.11
C GLU A 38 -19.98 12.75 1.99
N GLU A 39 -19.91 13.99 2.48
CA GLU A 39 -18.69 14.78 2.56
C GLU A 39 -17.64 14.21 3.53
N GLY A 40 -18.04 13.34 4.47
CA GLY A 40 -17.16 12.80 5.50
C GLY A 40 -15.99 12.00 4.94
N ALA A 41 -16.21 11.21 3.89
CA ALA A 41 -15.16 10.42 3.25
C ALA A 41 -14.12 11.29 2.54
N SER A 42 -14.58 12.36 1.87
CA SER A 42 -13.70 13.34 1.21
C SER A 42 -12.87 14.09 2.22
N LEU A 43 -13.52 14.57 3.28
CA LEU A 43 -12.87 15.28 4.36
C LEU A 43 -11.81 14.42 5.07
N TYR A 44 -12.10 13.13 5.28
CA TYR A 44 -11.13 12.16 5.79
C TYR A 44 -9.92 12.05 4.85
N GLN A 45 -10.16 11.90 3.54
CA GLN A 45 -9.10 11.71 2.56
C GLN A 45 -8.24 12.97 2.37
N TYR A 46 -8.84 14.16 2.39
CA TYR A 46 -8.11 15.43 2.32
C TYR A 46 -7.12 15.61 3.48
N GLY A 47 -7.47 15.15 4.67
CA GLY A 47 -6.53 15.13 5.79
C GLY A 47 -5.48 14.03 5.67
N TYR A 48 -5.87 12.89 5.10
CA TYR A 48 -5.05 11.68 5.12
C TYR A 48 -3.94 11.67 4.06
N VAL A 49 -4.14 12.30 2.90
CA VAL A 49 -3.12 12.36 1.83
C VAL A 49 -1.85 13.09 2.28
N PRO A 50 -1.89 14.34 2.76
CA PRO A 50 -0.68 15.01 3.26
C PRO A 50 -0.06 14.24 4.44
N TYR A 51 -0.87 13.70 5.35
CA TYR A 51 -0.39 12.87 6.44
C TYR A 51 0.42 11.67 5.96
N THR A 52 -0.03 10.95 4.94
CA THR A 52 0.69 9.77 4.41
C THR A 52 2.01 10.14 3.77
N ILE A 53 2.14 11.33 3.20
CA ILE A 53 3.40 11.84 2.66
C ILE A 53 4.40 12.08 3.79
N PHE A 54 4.01 12.86 4.81
CA PHE A 54 4.87 13.12 5.97
C PHE A 54 5.25 11.83 6.71
N LEU A 55 4.28 10.93 6.89
CA LEU A 55 4.51 9.62 7.48
C LEU A 55 5.54 8.80 6.68
N THR A 56 5.39 8.76 5.36
CA THR A 56 6.30 8.00 4.48
C THR A 56 7.71 8.56 4.54
N VAL A 57 7.86 9.88 4.47
CA VAL A 57 9.18 10.54 4.59
C VAL A 57 9.82 10.22 5.95
N ALA A 58 9.03 10.25 7.02
CA ALA A 58 9.54 10.03 8.37
C ALA A 58 9.83 8.56 8.71
N THR A 59 9.21 7.59 8.03
CA THR A 59 9.27 6.17 8.44
C THR A 59 9.73 5.21 7.36
N ALA A 60 9.59 5.53 6.06
CA ALA A 60 9.92 4.59 5.00
C ALA A 60 11.41 4.26 4.97
N GLY A 61 11.72 2.97 4.94
CA GLY A 61 13.09 2.47 4.87
C GLY A 61 13.85 2.47 6.21
N VAL A 62 13.51 3.31 7.18
CA VAL A 62 14.22 3.40 8.46
C VAL A 62 14.17 2.08 9.24
N PRO A 63 13.01 1.43 9.45
CA PRO A 63 12.95 0.14 10.14
C PRO A 63 13.79 -0.94 9.45
N LEU A 64 13.77 -0.95 8.11
CA LEU A 64 14.55 -1.92 7.31
C LEU A 64 16.04 -1.65 7.42
N ALA A 65 16.46 -0.39 7.34
CA ALA A 65 17.85 0.02 7.50
C ALA A 65 18.37 -0.35 8.90
N VAL A 66 17.64 0.03 9.95
CA VAL A 66 18.00 -0.31 11.34
C VAL A 66 18.07 -1.81 11.54
N SER A 67 17.08 -2.57 11.04
CA SER A 67 17.09 -4.03 11.10
C SER A 67 18.33 -4.63 10.44
N LYS A 68 18.68 -4.14 9.23
CA LYS A 68 19.89 -4.59 8.51
C LYS A 68 21.17 -4.31 9.30
N PHE A 69 21.29 -3.09 9.86
CA PHE A 69 22.50 -2.70 10.62
C PHE A 69 22.62 -3.49 11.92
N VAL A 70 21.56 -3.57 12.70
CA VAL A 70 21.55 -4.35 13.94
C VAL A 70 21.88 -5.81 13.66
N SER A 71 21.27 -6.43 12.62
CA SER A 71 21.59 -7.80 12.23
C SER A 71 23.06 -7.98 11.80
N LYS A 72 23.60 -7.00 11.05
CA LYS A 72 25.00 -7.02 10.59
C LYS A 72 25.97 -7.06 11.78
N TYR A 73 25.79 -6.14 12.73
CA TYR A 73 26.68 -6.03 13.89
C TYR A 73 26.49 -7.17 14.90
N ASN A 74 25.26 -7.62 15.10
CA ASN A 74 24.99 -8.80 15.92
C ASN A 74 25.64 -10.08 15.36
N ALA A 75 25.73 -10.19 14.03
CA ALA A 75 26.38 -11.36 13.39
C ALA A 75 27.88 -11.45 13.64
N ILE A 76 28.54 -10.34 13.93
CA ILE A 76 29.98 -10.29 14.25
C ILE A 76 30.26 -10.13 15.76
N GLY A 77 29.18 -10.11 16.60
CA GLY A 77 29.28 -10.01 18.05
C GLY A 77 29.48 -8.59 18.58
N GLU A 78 29.17 -7.56 17.78
CA GLU A 78 29.29 -6.12 18.13
C GLU A 78 27.93 -5.55 18.54
N TYR A 79 27.40 -6.02 19.67
CA TYR A 79 26.05 -5.68 20.13
C TYR A 79 25.94 -4.23 20.65
N ALA A 80 27.03 -3.67 21.16
CA ALA A 80 27.08 -2.27 21.64
C ALA A 80 26.82 -1.26 20.51
N VAL A 81 27.29 -1.56 19.29
CA VAL A 81 27.05 -0.73 18.10
C VAL A 81 25.55 -0.65 17.80
N GLY A 82 24.85 -1.80 17.79
CA GLY A 82 23.40 -1.85 17.61
C GLY A 82 22.64 -1.09 18.69
N ARG A 83 23.09 -1.19 19.96
CA ARG A 83 22.48 -0.47 21.10
C ARG A 83 22.69 1.04 21.04
N LYS A 84 23.90 1.47 20.61
CA LYS A 84 24.22 2.89 20.38
C LYS A 84 23.36 3.48 19.27
N LEU A 85 23.21 2.75 18.17
CA LEU A 85 22.31 3.11 17.07
C LEU A 85 20.88 3.26 17.54
N PHE A 86 20.37 2.30 18.31
CA PHE A 86 19.01 2.33 18.84
C PHE A 86 18.75 3.54 19.71
N LYS A 87 19.61 3.80 20.72
CA LYS A 87 19.45 4.95 21.62
C LYS A 87 19.49 6.28 20.89
N SER A 88 20.46 6.47 20.01
CA SER A 88 20.58 7.71 19.24
C SER A 88 19.47 7.84 18.18
N GLY A 89 19.07 6.72 17.58
CA GLY A 89 17.96 6.66 16.63
C GLY A 89 16.62 7.04 17.24
N LEU A 90 16.36 6.66 18.50
CA LEU A 90 15.15 7.08 19.23
C LEU A 90 15.07 8.61 19.33
N VAL A 91 16.17 9.27 19.67
CA VAL A 91 16.22 10.75 19.73
C VAL A 91 15.96 11.35 18.34
N LEU A 92 16.65 10.83 17.32
CA LEU A 92 16.46 11.32 15.94
C LEU A 92 15.04 11.14 15.44
N MET A 93 14.43 9.96 15.65
CA MET A 93 13.06 9.70 15.22
C MET A 93 12.02 10.52 15.99
N THR A 94 12.28 10.80 17.27
CA THR A 94 11.43 11.70 18.05
C THR A 94 11.50 13.12 17.50
N LEU A 95 12.70 13.63 17.22
CA LEU A 95 12.88 14.96 16.62
C LEU A 95 12.25 15.02 15.23
N THR A 96 12.47 14.03 14.38
CA THR A 96 11.86 13.96 13.04
C THR A 96 10.33 13.93 13.14
N GLY A 97 9.78 13.17 14.07
CA GLY A 97 8.34 13.11 14.32
C GLY A 97 7.76 14.46 14.77
N ILE A 98 8.39 15.10 15.73
CA ILE A 98 7.98 16.44 16.23
C ILE A 98 8.07 17.48 15.12
N VAL A 99 9.17 17.50 14.36
CA VAL A 99 9.34 18.44 13.24
C VAL A 99 8.28 18.20 12.17
N SER A 100 8.03 16.95 11.78
CA SER A 100 6.98 16.60 10.83
C SER A 100 5.59 17.02 11.31
N PHE A 101 5.30 16.79 12.60
CA PHE A 101 4.06 17.26 13.24
C PHE A 101 3.93 18.77 13.17
N LEU A 102 4.96 19.51 13.61
CA LEU A 102 4.93 20.98 13.64
C LEU A 102 4.74 21.58 12.24
N ILE A 103 5.46 21.05 11.24
CA ILE A 103 5.31 21.49 9.84
C ILE A 103 3.89 21.22 9.36
N MET A 104 3.41 19.99 9.49
CA MET A 104 2.07 19.62 9.01
C MET A 104 0.97 20.40 9.73
N TYR A 105 1.08 20.59 11.05
CA TYR A 105 0.12 21.34 11.86
C TYR A 105 0.09 22.84 11.51
N ALA A 106 1.26 23.45 11.38
CA ALA A 106 1.39 24.88 11.07
C ALA A 106 0.96 25.19 9.63
N PHE A 107 1.32 24.33 8.65
CA PHE A 107 0.99 24.50 7.24
C PHE A 107 -0.37 23.88 6.85
N ALA A 108 -1.13 23.34 7.81
CA ALA A 108 -2.47 22.78 7.55
C ALA A 108 -3.41 23.74 6.76
N PRO A 109 -3.49 25.05 7.06
CA PRO A 109 -4.30 25.98 6.27
C PRO A 109 -3.88 26.03 4.80
N ILE A 110 -2.58 26.04 4.52
CA ILE A 110 -2.05 26.09 3.15
C ILE A 110 -2.43 24.83 2.38
N PHE A 111 -2.29 23.63 2.99
CA PHE A 111 -2.74 22.39 2.37
C PHE A 111 -4.26 22.39 2.10
N ALA A 112 -5.04 22.97 3.01
CA ALA A 112 -6.48 23.10 2.85
C ALA A 112 -6.83 24.06 1.69
N GLU A 113 -6.18 25.22 1.60
CA GLU A 113 -6.35 26.19 0.50
C GLU A 113 -5.90 25.63 -0.85
N MET A 114 -4.91 24.75 -0.87
CA MET A 114 -4.51 24.03 -2.09
C MET A 114 -5.57 23.01 -2.55
N THR A 115 -6.40 22.54 -1.63
CA THR A 115 -7.43 21.50 -1.88
C THR A 115 -8.78 22.13 -2.27
N ILE A 116 -9.22 23.14 -1.52
CA ILE A 116 -10.52 23.83 -1.71
C ILE A 116 -10.31 25.05 -2.58
N LYS A 117 -11.00 25.11 -3.71
CA LYS A 117 -10.78 26.13 -4.76
C LYS A 117 -12.01 26.95 -5.14
N SER A 118 -13.19 26.53 -4.71
CA SER A 118 -14.45 27.20 -5.02
C SER A 118 -15.32 27.28 -3.77
N ASP A 119 -15.98 28.40 -3.59
CA ASP A 119 -16.99 28.60 -2.53
C ASP A 119 -18.25 27.74 -2.73
N GLU A 120 -18.43 27.16 -3.92
CA GLU A 120 -19.51 26.22 -4.21
C GLU A 120 -19.25 24.79 -3.77
N GLN A 121 -18.03 24.46 -3.32
CA GLN A 121 -17.71 23.15 -2.74
C GLN A 121 -18.44 22.99 -1.39
N VAL A 122 -18.80 21.73 -1.08
CA VAL A 122 -19.49 21.40 0.17
C VAL A 122 -18.55 21.55 1.37
N ILE A 123 -17.29 21.22 1.17
CA ILE A 123 -16.25 21.24 2.22
C ILE A 123 -15.51 22.58 2.18
N SER A 124 -15.32 23.17 3.37
CA SER A 124 -14.60 24.43 3.53
C SER A 124 -13.12 24.24 3.92
N VAL A 125 -12.30 25.28 3.66
CA VAL A 125 -10.88 25.33 4.07
C VAL A 125 -10.73 25.11 5.59
N ALA A 126 -11.62 25.67 6.41
CA ALA A 126 -11.58 25.53 7.86
C ALA A 126 -11.77 24.07 8.32
N GLN A 127 -12.69 23.35 7.68
CA GLN A 127 -12.94 21.92 7.97
C GLN A 127 -11.72 21.07 7.63
N VAL A 128 -11.16 21.23 6.43
CA VAL A 128 -9.95 20.49 6.01
C VAL A 128 -8.76 20.80 6.94
N THR A 129 -8.57 22.08 7.29
CA THR A 129 -7.51 22.51 8.22
C THR A 129 -7.62 21.79 9.56
N THR A 130 -8.84 21.69 10.10
CA THR A 130 -9.10 21.04 11.40
C THR A 130 -8.74 19.55 11.35
N VAL A 131 -9.13 18.86 10.27
CA VAL A 131 -8.84 17.43 10.09
C VAL A 131 -7.34 17.16 9.87
N ILE A 132 -6.65 18.01 9.07
CA ILE A 132 -5.19 17.90 8.89
C ILE A 132 -4.48 18.07 10.24
N ARG A 133 -4.89 19.04 11.06
CA ARG A 133 -4.33 19.24 12.40
C ARG A 133 -4.58 18.04 13.32
N ALA A 134 -5.78 17.44 13.28
CA ALA A 134 -6.11 16.28 14.11
C ALA A 134 -5.25 15.06 13.76
N VAL A 135 -5.06 14.75 12.47
CA VAL A 135 -4.27 13.58 12.06
C VAL A 135 -2.76 13.79 12.27
N SER A 136 -2.27 15.03 12.26
CA SER A 136 -0.83 15.34 12.40
C SER A 136 -0.23 14.83 13.71
N PHE A 137 -1.01 14.73 14.79
CA PHE A 137 -0.54 14.20 16.08
C PHE A 137 0.06 12.79 15.97
N ALA A 138 -0.40 11.98 15.04
CA ALA A 138 0.13 10.64 14.83
C ALA A 138 1.62 10.64 14.42
N LEU A 139 2.10 11.72 13.77
CA LEU A 139 3.50 11.87 13.38
C LEU A 139 4.46 11.95 14.57
N ILE A 140 4.00 12.36 15.75
CA ILE A 140 4.84 12.43 16.96
C ILE A 140 5.29 11.02 17.38
N ILE A 141 4.42 10.02 17.24
CA ILE A 141 4.65 8.68 17.84
C ILE A 141 5.13 7.67 16.80
N ILE A 142 4.58 7.69 15.59
CA ILE A 142 4.80 6.62 14.63
C ILE A 142 6.27 6.49 14.19
N PRO A 143 7.06 7.56 13.94
CA PRO A 143 8.46 7.43 13.59
C PRO A 143 9.28 6.78 14.72
N PHE A 144 9.05 7.19 15.95
CA PHE A 144 9.67 6.59 17.14
C PHE A 144 9.37 5.10 17.26
N MET A 145 8.10 4.73 17.13
CA MET A 145 7.63 3.35 17.17
C MET A 145 8.23 2.49 16.04
N SER A 146 8.39 3.06 14.84
CA SER A 146 8.93 2.37 13.68
C SER A 146 10.39 1.94 13.89
N LEU A 147 11.18 2.75 14.58
CA LEU A 147 12.55 2.41 14.96
C LEU A 147 12.60 1.21 15.92
N ILE A 148 11.72 1.19 16.94
CA ILE A 148 11.65 0.07 17.90
C ILE A 148 11.33 -1.23 17.16
N ARG A 149 10.40 -1.20 16.21
CA ARG A 149 10.08 -2.35 15.35
C ARG A 149 11.31 -2.82 14.56
N GLY A 150 12.03 -1.89 13.93
CA GLY A 150 13.27 -2.18 13.18
C GLY A 150 14.35 -2.80 14.06
N PHE A 151 14.52 -2.31 15.27
CA PHE A 151 15.47 -2.86 16.25
C PHE A 151 15.14 -4.31 16.63
N PHE A 152 13.88 -4.62 16.96
CA PHE A 152 13.47 -6.00 17.25
C PHE A 152 13.63 -6.92 16.03
N GLN A 153 13.31 -6.45 14.84
CA GLN A 153 13.53 -7.21 13.60
C GLN A 153 15.02 -7.51 13.39
N GLY A 154 15.90 -6.56 13.69
CA GLY A 154 17.35 -6.72 13.64
C GLY A 154 17.87 -7.83 14.58
N HIS A 155 17.21 -8.03 15.72
CA HIS A 155 17.45 -9.15 16.62
C HIS A 155 16.68 -10.42 16.25
N GLN A 156 16.17 -10.53 15.02
CA GLN A 156 15.37 -11.66 14.53
C GLN A 156 14.10 -11.92 15.38
N SER A 157 13.66 -10.94 16.15
CA SER A 157 12.48 -10.99 17.01
C SER A 157 11.29 -10.35 16.31
N MET A 158 10.57 -11.09 15.48
CA MET A 158 9.48 -10.60 14.62
C MET A 158 8.15 -10.44 15.36
N GLY A 159 7.96 -11.16 16.49
CA GLY A 159 6.73 -11.15 17.28
C GLY A 159 6.30 -9.75 17.74
N PRO A 160 7.19 -8.94 18.34
CA PRO A 160 6.84 -7.59 18.79
C PRO A 160 6.30 -6.71 17.66
N THR A 161 6.88 -6.78 16.48
CA THR A 161 6.41 -6.03 15.31
C THR A 161 5.02 -6.51 14.87
N ALA A 162 4.81 -7.81 14.71
CA ALA A 162 3.54 -8.39 14.29
C ALA A 162 2.39 -8.04 15.25
N VAL A 163 2.61 -8.27 16.57
CA VAL A 163 1.59 -8.03 17.59
C VAL A 163 1.28 -6.53 17.70
N SER A 164 2.30 -5.67 17.72
CA SER A 164 2.10 -4.23 17.80
C SER A 164 1.32 -3.67 16.60
N GLN A 165 1.53 -4.19 15.39
CA GLN A 165 0.76 -3.79 14.21
C GLN A 165 -0.72 -4.18 14.31
N VAL A 166 -1.01 -5.37 14.81
CA VAL A 166 -2.40 -5.83 14.99
C VAL A 166 -3.10 -5.03 16.08
N ILE A 167 -2.45 -4.79 17.24
CA ILE A 167 -2.99 -3.96 18.31
C ILE A 167 -3.25 -2.53 17.81
N GLU A 168 -2.30 -1.93 17.13
CA GLU A 168 -2.46 -0.60 16.51
C GLU A 168 -3.74 -0.54 15.68
N GLN A 169 -3.92 -1.51 14.80
CA GLN A 169 -5.05 -1.51 13.89
C GLN A 169 -6.39 -1.74 14.59
N ILE A 170 -6.45 -2.66 15.55
CA ILE A 170 -7.68 -2.92 16.32
C ILE A 170 -8.08 -1.66 17.11
N VAL A 171 -7.15 -1.08 17.87
CA VAL A 171 -7.44 0.11 18.68
C VAL A 171 -7.81 1.30 17.82
N ARG A 172 -7.09 1.50 16.71
CA ARG A 172 -7.38 2.55 15.75
C ARG A 172 -8.78 2.42 15.17
N ILE A 173 -9.18 1.23 14.70
CA ILE A 173 -10.50 0.99 14.11
C ILE A 173 -11.60 1.19 15.16
N THR A 174 -11.43 0.62 16.35
CA THR A 174 -12.41 0.75 17.44
C THR A 174 -12.61 2.21 17.85
N PHE A 175 -11.51 2.97 17.99
CA PHE A 175 -11.57 4.38 18.34
C PHE A 175 -12.19 5.22 17.20
N LEU A 176 -11.83 4.93 15.94
CA LEU A 176 -12.35 5.60 14.76
C LEU A 176 -13.87 5.43 14.65
N LEU A 177 -14.35 4.18 14.62
CA LEU A 177 -15.78 3.89 14.48
C LEU A 177 -16.57 4.32 15.70
N GLY A 178 -16.07 4.03 16.90
CA GLY A 178 -16.70 4.47 18.16
C GLY A 178 -16.75 5.98 18.28
N GLY A 179 -15.68 6.67 17.87
CA GLY A 179 -15.62 8.13 17.88
C GLY A 179 -16.63 8.78 16.92
N ILE A 180 -16.75 8.29 15.68
CA ILE A 180 -17.78 8.76 14.74
C ILE A 180 -19.17 8.55 15.33
N TYR A 181 -19.45 7.33 15.81
CA TYR A 181 -20.75 6.99 16.39
C TYR A 181 -21.12 7.91 17.55
N VAL A 182 -20.19 8.10 18.50
CA VAL A 182 -20.43 8.98 19.66
C VAL A 182 -20.67 10.43 19.23
N VAL A 183 -19.85 10.95 18.33
CA VAL A 183 -19.98 12.36 17.89
C VAL A 183 -21.27 12.60 17.12
N LEU A 184 -21.61 11.74 16.15
CA LEU A 184 -22.77 11.96 15.28
C LEU A 184 -24.09 11.52 15.93
N ASN A 185 -24.10 10.40 16.68
CA ASN A 185 -25.37 9.80 17.15
C ASN A 185 -25.67 10.04 18.64
N ILE A 186 -24.67 10.42 19.45
CA ILE A 186 -24.87 10.65 20.90
C ILE A 186 -24.78 12.14 21.23
N LEU A 187 -23.81 12.85 20.62
CA LEU A 187 -23.53 14.25 20.92
C LEU A 187 -24.16 15.22 19.89
N ASP A 188 -24.82 14.71 18.84
CA ASP A 188 -25.36 15.50 17.72
C ASP A 188 -24.32 16.51 17.17
N GLY A 189 -23.06 16.06 17.11
CA GLY A 189 -21.94 16.89 16.67
C GLY A 189 -21.82 17.02 15.17
N THR A 190 -20.85 17.81 14.73
CA THR A 190 -20.63 18.03 13.29
C THR A 190 -19.80 16.90 12.66
N VAL A 191 -19.97 16.71 11.34
CA VAL A 191 -19.14 15.78 10.53
C VAL A 191 -17.66 16.11 10.66
N THR A 192 -17.30 17.39 10.68
CA THR A 192 -15.92 17.84 10.87
C THR A 192 -15.32 17.32 12.19
N THR A 193 -16.08 17.40 13.28
CA THR A 193 -15.66 16.88 14.57
C THR A 193 -15.53 15.35 14.52
N ALA A 194 -16.51 14.66 13.95
CA ALA A 194 -16.48 13.21 13.80
C ALA A 194 -15.27 12.72 13.00
N ILE A 195 -14.97 13.35 11.87
CA ILE A 195 -13.83 13.01 11.02
C ILE A 195 -12.49 13.42 11.67
N SER A 196 -12.47 14.51 12.43
CA SER A 196 -11.26 14.87 13.21
C SER A 196 -10.94 13.82 14.28
N VAL A 197 -11.95 13.32 14.99
CA VAL A 197 -11.80 12.21 15.96
C VAL A 197 -11.39 10.93 15.25
N ALA A 198 -12.01 10.65 14.08
CA ALA A 198 -11.67 9.48 13.27
C ALA A 198 -10.22 9.48 12.77
N THR A 199 -9.69 10.62 12.36
CA THR A 199 -8.30 10.76 11.92
C THR A 199 -7.32 10.76 13.10
N PHE A 200 -7.70 11.33 14.25
CA PHE A 200 -6.94 11.27 15.48
C PHE A 200 -6.76 9.83 16.01
N ALA A 201 -7.62 8.91 15.59
CA ALA A 201 -7.49 7.48 15.90
C ALA A 201 -6.12 6.89 15.51
N ALA A 202 -5.43 7.47 14.52
CA ALA A 202 -4.07 7.06 14.16
C ALA A 202 -3.07 7.31 15.30
N PHE A 203 -3.22 8.41 16.04
CA PHE A 203 -2.44 8.70 17.25
C PHE A 203 -2.75 7.72 18.38
N VAL A 204 -4.03 7.47 18.63
CA VAL A 204 -4.48 6.56 19.71
C VAL A 204 -4.03 5.12 19.44
N GLY A 205 -4.17 4.64 18.20
CA GLY A 205 -3.65 3.34 17.76
C GLY A 205 -2.13 3.25 17.92
N GLY A 206 -1.41 4.33 17.56
CA GLY A 206 0.04 4.45 17.77
C GLY A 206 0.44 4.34 19.23
N LEU A 207 -0.29 5.00 20.16
CA LEU A 207 -0.06 4.89 21.60
C LEU A 207 -0.24 3.46 22.11
N ALA A 208 -1.31 2.78 21.70
CA ALA A 208 -1.56 1.39 22.08
C ALA A 208 -0.45 0.45 21.57
N SER A 209 -0.02 0.66 20.32
CA SER A 209 1.10 -0.08 19.73
C SER A 209 2.41 0.18 20.47
N LEU A 210 2.68 1.43 20.81
CA LEU A 210 3.86 1.80 21.60
C LEU A 210 3.84 1.12 22.97
N GLY A 211 2.69 1.09 23.65
CA GLY A 211 2.52 0.37 24.90
C GLY A 211 2.87 -1.11 24.78
N ALA A 212 2.40 -1.77 23.72
CA ALA A 212 2.76 -3.16 23.41
C ALA A 212 4.27 -3.34 23.17
N LEU A 213 4.91 -2.43 22.42
CA LEU A 213 6.35 -2.48 22.17
C LEU A 213 7.18 -2.24 23.43
N ILE A 214 6.76 -1.32 24.30
CA ILE A 214 7.39 -1.07 25.60
C ILE A 214 7.26 -2.32 26.50
N TRP A 215 6.11 -2.96 26.53
CA TRP A 215 5.94 -4.23 27.27
C TRP A 215 6.92 -5.31 26.75
N TYR A 216 7.02 -5.46 25.42
CA TYR A 216 8.01 -6.38 24.82
C TYR A 216 9.44 -5.97 25.14
N TRP A 217 9.74 -4.66 25.20
CA TRP A 217 11.05 -4.16 25.58
C TRP A 217 11.45 -4.64 26.98
N PHE A 218 10.61 -4.42 27.99
CA PHE A 218 10.89 -4.88 29.34
C PHE A 218 11.02 -6.40 29.44
N LYS A 219 10.19 -7.15 28.72
CA LYS A 219 10.27 -8.61 28.66
C LYS A 219 11.54 -9.13 28.01
N ARG A 220 12.10 -8.41 27.04
CA ARG A 220 13.29 -8.81 26.30
C ARG A 220 14.59 -8.18 26.82
N LYS A 221 14.48 -7.16 27.64
CA LYS A 221 15.62 -6.41 28.18
C LYS A 221 16.68 -7.31 28.84
N PRO A 222 16.36 -8.29 29.71
CA PRO A 222 17.38 -9.14 30.31
C PRO A 222 18.26 -9.84 29.25
N HIS A 223 17.65 -10.48 28.27
CA HIS A 223 18.37 -11.13 27.19
C HIS A 223 19.18 -10.16 26.29
N LEU A 224 18.65 -8.94 26.06
CA LEU A 224 19.36 -7.92 25.31
C LEU A 224 20.55 -7.34 26.10
N ASP A 225 20.50 -7.34 27.41
CA ASP A 225 21.58 -6.90 28.29
C ASP A 225 22.65 -8.03 28.41
N GLU A 226 22.26 -9.30 28.47
CA GLU A 226 23.18 -10.46 28.37
C GLU A 226 24.00 -10.39 27.07
N LEU A 227 23.34 -10.15 25.92
CA LEU A 227 24.05 -9.99 24.65
C LEU A 227 25.04 -8.81 24.66
N LEU A 228 24.73 -7.76 25.42
CA LEU A 228 25.61 -6.60 25.54
C LEU A 228 26.85 -6.93 26.39
N GLU A 229 26.74 -7.83 27.37
CA GLU A 229 27.89 -8.33 28.16
C GLU A 229 28.83 -9.19 27.32
N GLU A 230 28.31 -9.85 26.27
CA GLU A 230 29.07 -10.65 25.30
C GLU A 230 29.68 -9.81 24.16
N ASP A 231 29.60 -8.47 24.24
CA ASP A 231 30.09 -7.57 23.18
C ASP A 231 31.61 -7.69 22.99
N ARG A 232 32.07 -7.76 21.75
CA ARG A 232 33.50 -7.92 21.44
C ARG A 232 34.28 -6.61 21.54
N GLY A 233 33.63 -5.47 21.38
CA GLY A 233 34.21 -4.15 21.50
C GLY A 233 35.29 -3.77 20.48
N ASN A 234 35.32 -4.46 19.33
CA ASN A 234 36.34 -4.26 18.30
C ASN A 234 36.02 -3.12 17.31
N GLU A 235 34.76 -2.69 17.25
CA GLU A 235 34.29 -1.75 16.25
C GLU A 235 33.86 -0.41 16.87
N GLU A 236 34.65 0.62 16.67
CA GLU A 236 34.28 2.01 16.97
C GLU A 236 33.74 2.73 15.74
N ILE A 237 32.42 2.65 15.53
CA ILE A 237 31.77 3.35 14.41
C ILE A 237 31.19 4.67 14.89
N SER A 238 31.51 5.74 14.17
CA SER A 238 30.95 7.05 14.47
C SER A 238 29.44 7.08 14.10
N LEU A 239 28.64 7.72 14.95
CA LEU A 239 27.21 7.93 14.69
C LEU A 239 26.96 8.61 13.33
N LYS A 240 27.81 9.54 12.95
CA LYS A 240 27.71 10.24 11.66
C LYS A 240 27.83 9.28 10.47
N ALA A 241 28.75 8.34 10.51
CA ALA A 241 28.92 7.31 9.48
C ALA A 241 27.69 6.38 9.42
N MET A 242 27.19 5.95 10.57
CA MET A 242 25.98 5.11 10.67
C MET A 242 24.76 5.80 10.08
N TYR A 243 24.50 7.04 10.46
CA TYR A 243 23.37 7.81 9.91
C TYR A 243 23.48 8.08 8.42
N LYS A 244 24.68 8.41 7.94
CA LYS A 244 24.91 8.58 6.50
C LYS A 244 24.52 7.32 5.72
N GLU A 245 24.92 6.15 6.22
CA GLU A 245 24.61 4.87 5.57
C GLU A 245 23.11 4.53 5.67
N ILE A 246 22.47 4.76 6.84
CA ILE A 246 21.02 4.55 7.02
C ILE A 246 20.22 5.46 6.08
N ILE A 247 20.54 6.74 6.02
CA ILE A 247 19.84 7.71 5.15
C ILE A 247 20.03 7.29 3.69
N ALA A 248 21.25 7.03 3.27
CA ALA A 248 21.54 6.60 1.90
C ALA A 248 20.77 5.32 1.51
N TYR A 249 20.66 4.37 2.44
CA TYR A 249 19.88 3.15 2.24
C TYR A 249 18.36 3.39 2.21
N SER A 250 17.87 4.34 3.02
CA SER A 250 16.43 4.61 3.16
C SER A 250 15.84 5.43 2.01
N ILE A 251 16.63 6.32 1.39
CA ILE A 251 16.16 7.25 0.34
C ILE A 251 15.38 6.53 -0.79
N PRO A 252 15.88 5.44 -1.40
CA PRO A 252 15.14 4.76 -2.46
C PRO A 252 13.79 4.21 -1.99
N PHE A 253 13.72 3.67 -0.75
CA PHE A 253 12.48 3.16 -0.17
C PHE A 253 11.47 4.27 0.09
N ILE A 254 11.93 5.46 0.50
CA ILE A 254 11.09 6.64 0.66
C ILE A 254 10.43 6.99 -0.66
N PHE A 255 11.18 7.10 -1.75
CA PHE A 255 10.63 7.45 -3.05
C PHE A 255 9.66 6.38 -3.60
N VAL A 256 9.96 5.10 -3.43
CA VAL A 256 9.02 4.02 -3.81
C VAL A 256 7.73 4.12 -2.98
N GLY A 257 7.86 4.35 -1.68
CA GLY A 257 6.70 4.52 -0.78
C GLY A 257 5.87 5.76 -1.08
N LEU A 258 6.50 6.83 -1.55
CA LEU A 258 5.83 8.09 -1.92
C LEU A 258 5.07 8.02 -3.25
N ALA A 259 5.26 7.01 -4.08
CA ALA A 259 4.65 6.97 -5.41
C ALA A 259 3.13 7.20 -5.36
N ASN A 260 2.38 6.35 -4.67
CA ASN A 260 0.94 6.52 -4.55
C ASN A 260 0.53 7.82 -3.83
N PRO A 261 1.08 8.18 -2.64
CA PRO A 261 0.74 9.42 -1.97
C PRO A 261 0.97 10.68 -2.82
N LEU A 262 2.04 10.72 -3.62
CA LEU A 262 2.31 11.87 -4.49
C LEU A 262 1.33 11.94 -5.67
N PHE A 263 0.94 10.82 -6.27
CA PHE A 263 -0.09 10.79 -7.29
C PHE A 263 -1.45 11.24 -6.74
N GLN A 264 -1.80 10.83 -5.52
CA GLN A 264 -3.01 11.29 -4.82
C GLN A 264 -2.92 12.77 -4.44
N LEU A 265 -1.73 13.29 -4.08
CA LEU A 265 -1.54 14.71 -3.83
C LEU A 265 -1.78 15.55 -5.10
N VAL A 266 -1.31 15.09 -6.26
CA VAL A 266 -1.61 15.77 -7.55
C VAL A 266 -3.12 15.82 -7.77
N ASP A 267 -3.84 14.73 -7.52
CA ASP A 267 -5.32 14.77 -7.58
C ASP A 267 -5.86 15.79 -6.58
N GLN A 268 -5.43 15.76 -5.33
CA GLN A 268 -5.93 16.64 -4.29
C GLN A 268 -5.79 18.12 -4.62
N ILE A 269 -4.67 18.53 -5.22
CA ILE A 269 -4.41 19.94 -5.55
C ILE A 269 -4.99 20.41 -6.88
N THR A 270 -5.36 19.48 -7.79
CA THR A 270 -5.78 19.83 -9.16
C THR A 270 -7.21 19.42 -9.48
N PHE A 271 -7.75 18.39 -8.80
CA PHE A 271 -9.04 17.80 -9.15
C PHE A 271 -10.19 18.79 -8.96
N ASN A 272 -10.29 19.42 -7.77
CA ASN A 272 -11.38 20.33 -7.47
C ASN A 272 -11.35 21.58 -8.35
N THR A 273 -10.14 22.09 -8.67
CA THR A 273 -9.99 23.18 -9.64
C THR A 273 -10.56 22.78 -11.02
N ALA A 274 -10.13 21.64 -11.54
CA ALA A 274 -10.55 21.17 -12.85
C ALA A 274 -12.07 20.89 -12.92
N MET A 275 -12.65 20.34 -11.86
CA MET A 275 -14.10 20.10 -11.75
C MET A 275 -14.90 21.42 -11.65
N ALA A 276 -14.39 22.40 -10.91
CA ALA A 276 -15.00 23.73 -10.83
C ALA A 276 -14.98 24.44 -12.19
N ASP A 277 -13.89 24.35 -12.96
CA ASP A 277 -13.76 24.94 -14.29
C ASP A 277 -14.82 24.46 -15.29
N ILE A 278 -15.36 23.26 -15.09
CA ILE A 278 -16.43 22.68 -15.93
C ILE A 278 -17.82 22.76 -15.28
N GLY A 279 -17.95 23.53 -14.18
CA GLY A 279 -19.24 23.74 -13.50
C GLY A 279 -19.66 22.63 -12.53
N ASN A 280 -18.76 21.68 -12.22
CA ASN A 280 -19.03 20.52 -11.35
C ASN A 280 -18.48 20.69 -9.93
N ALA A 281 -18.31 21.93 -9.43
CA ALA A 281 -17.75 22.20 -8.10
C ALA A 281 -18.53 21.52 -6.97
N LYS A 282 -19.87 21.51 -7.03
CA LYS A 282 -20.73 20.93 -5.98
C LYS A 282 -20.59 19.43 -5.79
N VAL A 283 -20.22 18.70 -6.85
CA VAL A 283 -20.06 17.24 -6.81
C VAL A 283 -18.59 16.82 -6.73
N SER A 284 -17.65 17.79 -6.76
CA SER A 284 -16.22 17.51 -6.84
C SER A 284 -15.70 16.77 -5.61
N ASP A 285 -16.17 17.13 -4.42
CA ASP A 285 -15.76 16.48 -3.17
C ASP A 285 -16.16 14.99 -3.16
N HIS A 286 -17.42 14.68 -3.52
CA HIS A 286 -17.88 13.30 -3.64
C HIS A 286 -17.07 12.52 -4.70
N ALA A 287 -16.91 13.10 -5.88
CA ALA A 287 -16.14 12.47 -6.96
C ALA A 287 -14.67 12.22 -6.58
N PHE A 288 -14.06 13.12 -5.81
CA PHE A 288 -12.73 12.93 -5.25
C PHE A 288 -12.66 11.74 -4.27
N ALA A 289 -13.65 11.63 -3.36
CA ALA A 289 -13.73 10.49 -2.44
C ALA A 289 -13.93 9.17 -3.19
N VAL A 290 -14.81 9.15 -4.20
CA VAL A 290 -15.02 7.97 -5.05
C VAL A 290 -13.71 7.49 -5.65
N LEU A 291 -12.88 8.38 -6.20
CA LEU A 291 -11.62 8.02 -6.83
C LEU A 291 -10.55 7.65 -5.79
N ASN A 292 -10.25 8.56 -4.85
CA ASN A 292 -9.05 8.50 -4.02
C ASN A 292 -9.24 7.77 -2.69
N PHE A 293 -10.47 7.54 -2.26
CA PHE A 293 -10.79 6.79 -1.05
C PHE A 293 -11.46 5.46 -1.37
N TYR A 294 -12.67 5.46 -1.87
CA TYR A 294 -13.48 4.25 -2.04
C TYR A 294 -12.89 3.27 -3.06
N THR A 295 -12.73 3.69 -4.32
CA THR A 295 -12.21 2.80 -5.36
C THR A 295 -10.74 2.47 -5.16
N HIS A 296 -9.93 3.43 -4.71
CA HIS A 296 -8.51 3.19 -4.46
C HIS A 296 -8.28 2.09 -3.43
N LYS A 297 -9.08 2.02 -2.36
CA LYS A 297 -8.98 0.94 -1.35
C LYS A 297 -9.25 -0.44 -1.93
N LEU A 298 -10.19 -0.57 -2.85
CA LEU A 298 -10.47 -1.84 -3.52
C LEU A 298 -9.34 -2.22 -4.48
N VAL A 299 -8.86 -1.25 -5.26
CA VAL A 299 -7.81 -1.45 -6.26
C VAL A 299 -6.46 -1.85 -5.64
N ILE A 300 -6.15 -1.38 -4.43
CA ILE A 300 -4.88 -1.72 -3.76
C ILE A 300 -4.82 -3.16 -3.22
N ILE A 301 -5.96 -3.87 -3.12
CA ILE A 301 -6.01 -5.26 -2.63
C ILE A 301 -5.19 -6.20 -3.51
N PRO A 302 -5.48 -6.34 -4.83
CA PRO A 302 -4.69 -7.20 -5.71
C PRO A 302 -3.23 -6.76 -5.79
N VAL A 303 -2.95 -5.46 -5.71
CA VAL A 303 -1.58 -4.92 -5.69
C VAL A 303 -0.80 -5.45 -4.50
N SER A 304 -1.36 -5.35 -3.29
CA SER A 304 -0.66 -5.76 -2.07
C SER A 304 -0.39 -7.26 -2.02
N LEU A 305 -1.31 -8.09 -2.50
CA LEU A 305 -1.13 -9.54 -2.57
C LEU A 305 -0.02 -9.91 -3.56
N ALA A 306 -0.09 -9.39 -4.78
CA ALA A 306 0.86 -9.72 -5.84
C ALA A 306 2.27 -9.21 -5.53
N THR A 307 2.40 -8.01 -4.98
CA THR A 307 3.70 -7.44 -4.58
C THR A 307 4.31 -8.22 -3.42
N ALA A 308 3.53 -8.65 -2.43
CA ALA A 308 4.04 -9.46 -1.32
C ALA A 308 4.72 -10.75 -1.81
N PHE A 309 4.08 -11.47 -2.73
CA PHE A 309 4.68 -12.68 -3.31
C PHE A 309 5.91 -12.37 -4.18
N SER A 310 5.83 -11.36 -5.03
CA SER A 310 6.90 -11.03 -5.96
C SER A 310 8.16 -10.52 -5.26
N MET A 311 8.00 -9.75 -4.19
CA MET A 311 9.11 -9.20 -3.42
C MET A 311 9.94 -10.26 -2.68
N THR A 312 9.40 -11.46 -2.45
CA THR A 312 10.19 -12.57 -1.88
C THR A 312 11.35 -13.02 -2.77
N LEU A 313 11.31 -12.72 -4.06
CA LEU A 313 12.35 -13.08 -5.02
C LEU A 313 13.44 -12.02 -5.18
N ILE A 314 13.22 -10.80 -4.68
CA ILE A 314 14.19 -9.70 -4.82
C ILE A 314 15.56 -10.02 -4.20
N PRO A 315 15.65 -10.58 -2.98
CA PRO A 315 16.95 -10.97 -2.41
C PRO A 315 17.71 -11.95 -3.30
N LEU A 316 17.01 -12.88 -3.97
CA LEU A 316 17.61 -13.85 -4.89
C LEU A 316 18.13 -13.16 -6.16
N ILE A 317 17.44 -12.14 -6.65
CA ILE A 317 17.89 -11.30 -7.77
C ILE A 317 19.17 -10.58 -7.37
N THR A 318 19.20 -9.94 -6.21
CA THR A 318 20.34 -9.19 -5.68
C THR A 318 21.56 -10.11 -5.52
N THR A 319 21.40 -11.27 -4.88
CA THR A 319 22.49 -12.25 -4.70
C THR A 319 23.05 -12.72 -6.04
N SER A 320 22.17 -13.08 -6.99
CA SER A 320 22.58 -13.54 -8.31
C SER A 320 23.26 -12.44 -9.13
N TYR A 321 22.84 -11.18 -8.96
CA TYR A 321 23.47 -10.02 -9.60
C TYR A 321 24.88 -9.80 -9.05
N THR A 322 25.02 -9.79 -7.72
CA THR A 322 26.32 -9.58 -7.04
C THR A 322 27.32 -10.70 -7.33
N SER A 323 26.86 -11.95 -7.40
CA SER A 323 27.71 -13.11 -7.75
C SER A 323 28.03 -13.22 -9.24
N GLY A 324 27.47 -12.36 -10.09
CA GLY A 324 27.66 -12.41 -11.54
C GLY A 324 26.87 -13.52 -12.25
N ASP A 325 26.03 -14.29 -11.54
CA ASP A 325 25.20 -15.34 -12.13
C ASP A 325 24.00 -14.75 -12.91
N ARG A 326 24.29 -14.34 -14.12
CA ARG A 326 23.30 -13.73 -15.04
C ARG A 326 22.13 -14.66 -15.39
N LYS A 327 22.38 -15.98 -15.42
CA LYS A 327 21.36 -16.97 -15.79
C LYS A 327 20.30 -17.08 -14.69
N THR A 328 20.73 -17.27 -13.45
CA THR A 328 19.84 -17.35 -12.28
C THR A 328 19.15 -16.02 -12.05
N MET A 329 19.84 -14.88 -12.18
CA MET A 329 19.23 -13.56 -12.08
C MET A 329 18.06 -13.39 -13.07
N ARG A 330 18.27 -13.70 -14.35
CA ARG A 330 17.22 -13.60 -15.37
C ARG A 330 16.03 -14.51 -15.07
N ARG A 331 16.29 -15.74 -14.62
CA ARG A 331 15.24 -16.67 -14.19
C ARG A 331 14.42 -16.13 -13.03
N ASN A 332 15.07 -15.52 -12.04
CA ASN A 332 14.37 -14.91 -10.90
C ASN A 332 13.54 -13.69 -11.32
N ILE A 333 14.05 -12.84 -12.22
CA ILE A 333 13.28 -11.71 -12.79
C ILE A 333 12.06 -12.24 -13.57
N ASP A 334 12.24 -13.26 -14.41
CA ASP A 334 11.15 -13.92 -15.14
C ASP A 334 10.06 -14.43 -14.18
N GLN A 335 10.46 -15.11 -13.11
CA GLN A 335 9.53 -15.65 -12.12
C GLN A 335 8.79 -14.54 -11.38
N THR A 336 9.49 -13.47 -11.01
CA THR A 336 8.91 -12.31 -10.32
C THR A 336 7.80 -11.66 -11.15
N PHE A 337 8.06 -11.35 -12.41
CA PHE A 337 7.03 -10.75 -13.29
C PHE A 337 5.86 -11.70 -13.53
N GLN A 338 6.13 -12.97 -13.72
CA GLN A 338 5.08 -13.95 -14.00
C GLN A 338 4.16 -14.14 -12.80
N ILE A 339 4.70 -14.26 -11.57
CA ILE A 339 3.88 -14.36 -10.35
C ILE A 339 3.04 -13.10 -10.18
N LEU A 340 3.66 -11.92 -10.40
CA LEU A 340 2.95 -10.65 -10.32
C LEU A 340 1.73 -10.64 -11.24
N LEU A 341 1.95 -10.88 -12.54
CA LEU A 341 0.90 -10.83 -13.55
C LEU A 341 -0.13 -11.94 -13.36
N PHE A 342 0.31 -13.14 -12.97
CA PHE A 342 -0.56 -14.27 -12.69
C PHE A 342 -1.59 -13.98 -11.60
N LEU A 343 -1.21 -13.19 -10.58
CA LEU A 343 -2.09 -12.83 -9.48
C LEU A 343 -2.87 -11.54 -9.73
N THR A 344 -2.21 -10.51 -10.29
CA THR A 344 -2.81 -9.18 -10.40
C THR A 344 -3.82 -9.09 -11.55
N VAL A 345 -3.52 -9.70 -12.70
CA VAL A 345 -4.38 -9.55 -13.89
C VAL A 345 -5.77 -10.14 -13.67
N PRO A 346 -5.95 -11.40 -13.20
CA PRO A 346 -7.28 -11.93 -12.95
C PRO A 346 -8.04 -11.17 -11.86
N ALA A 347 -7.35 -10.72 -10.81
CA ALA A 347 -7.98 -9.97 -9.73
C ALA A 347 -8.42 -8.57 -10.19
N ALA A 348 -7.59 -7.85 -10.94
CA ALA A 348 -7.95 -6.55 -11.51
C ALA A 348 -9.11 -6.66 -12.52
N LEU A 349 -9.07 -7.68 -13.38
CA LEU A 349 -10.14 -7.94 -14.33
C LEU A 349 -11.44 -8.35 -13.63
N GLY A 350 -11.36 -9.20 -12.60
CA GLY A 350 -12.52 -9.57 -11.78
C GLY A 350 -13.17 -8.36 -11.11
N LEU A 351 -12.36 -7.45 -10.54
CA LEU A 351 -12.85 -6.19 -9.97
C LEU A 351 -13.51 -5.30 -11.04
N ALA A 352 -12.96 -5.22 -12.24
CA ALA A 352 -13.54 -4.42 -13.32
C ALA A 352 -14.87 -5.01 -13.84
N LEU A 353 -14.94 -6.34 -14.01
CA LEU A 353 -16.14 -7.03 -14.49
C LEU A 353 -17.29 -7.00 -13.49
N LEU A 354 -16.97 -7.14 -12.21
CA LEU A 354 -17.93 -7.15 -11.10
C LEU A 354 -17.93 -5.79 -10.35
N ALA A 355 -17.61 -4.68 -11.05
CA ALA A 355 -17.44 -3.37 -10.42
C ALA A 355 -18.68 -2.94 -9.64
N GLU A 356 -19.87 -3.11 -10.20
CA GLU A 356 -21.13 -2.73 -9.57
C GLU A 356 -21.40 -3.52 -8.26
N PRO A 357 -21.50 -4.85 -8.26
CA PRO A 357 -21.72 -5.57 -7.02
C PRO A 357 -20.51 -5.50 -6.06
N MET A 358 -19.29 -5.32 -6.55
CA MET A 358 -18.12 -5.10 -5.69
C MET A 358 -18.17 -3.75 -4.99
N TYR A 359 -18.56 -2.68 -5.68
CA TYR A 359 -18.71 -1.37 -5.07
C TYR A 359 -19.85 -1.37 -4.05
N THR A 360 -21.02 -1.90 -4.43
CA THR A 360 -22.20 -2.00 -3.57
C THR A 360 -21.98 -2.91 -2.34
N LEU A 361 -21.15 -3.95 -2.45
CA LEU A 361 -20.79 -4.84 -1.34
C LEU A 361 -20.05 -4.07 -0.21
N PHE A 362 -19.13 -3.18 -0.59
CA PHE A 362 -18.30 -2.45 0.37
C PHE A 362 -18.89 -1.11 0.79
N TYR A 363 -19.74 -0.53 -0.08
CA TYR A 363 -20.30 0.81 0.06
C TYR A 363 -21.78 0.78 -0.35
N HIS A 364 -22.37 1.94 -0.51
CA HIS A 364 -23.71 2.03 -1.09
C HIS A 364 -23.65 2.00 -2.62
N SER A 365 -24.77 1.64 -3.25
CA SER A 365 -24.87 1.68 -4.72
C SER A 365 -24.65 3.12 -5.21
N ASP A 366 -23.62 3.29 -6.05
CA ASP A 366 -23.24 4.56 -6.64
C ASP A 366 -22.82 4.33 -8.10
N PRO A 367 -23.55 4.92 -9.07
CA PRO A 367 -23.21 4.81 -10.49
C PRO A 367 -21.82 5.37 -10.82
N LEU A 368 -21.41 6.48 -10.18
CA LEU A 368 -20.07 7.05 -10.35
C LEU A 368 -19.01 6.09 -9.81
N GLY A 369 -19.23 5.56 -8.60
CA GLY A 369 -18.34 4.61 -7.97
C GLY A 369 -18.15 3.34 -8.80
N THR A 370 -19.23 2.79 -9.35
CA THR A 370 -19.20 1.66 -10.28
C THR A 370 -18.39 1.96 -11.54
N SER A 371 -18.64 3.12 -12.17
CA SER A 371 -17.95 3.55 -13.39
C SER A 371 -16.45 3.75 -13.15
N ILE A 372 -16.09 4.43 -12.06
CA ILE A 372 -14.68 4.66 -11.69
C ILE A 372 -14.00 3.36 -11.30
N LEU A 373 -14.62 2.49 -10.51
CA LEU A 373 -14.02 1.20 -10.15
C LEU A 373 -13.74 0.35 -11.40
N ARG A 374 -14.66 0.34 -12.37
CA ARG A 374 -14.50 -0.41 -13.61
C ARG A 374 -13.26 0.03 -14.41
N SER A 375 -13.03 1.33 -14.52
CA SER A 375 -11.89 1.89 -15.25
C SER A 375 -10.60 1.94 -14.44
N TYR A 376 -10.69 2.05 -13.10
CA TYR A 376 -9.53 2.17 -12.24
C TYR A 376 -8.97 0.80 -11.81
N ALA A 377 -9.77 -0.26 -11.75
CA ALA A 377 -9.31 -1.59 -11.37
C ALA A 377 -8.12 -2.10 -12.22
N PRO A 378 -8.07 -1.92 -13.55
CA PRO A 378 -6.90 -2.30 -14.36
C PRO A 378 -5.60 -1.56 -13.98
N VAL A 379 -5.69 -0.37 -13.37
CA VAL A 379 -4.52 0.40 -12.93
C VAL A 379 -3.77 -0.32 -11.79
N ALA A 380 -4.44 -1.26 -11.08
CA ALA A 380 -3.79 -2.15 -10.13
C ALA A 380 -2.56 -2.87 -10.72
N ILE A 381 -2.64 -3.26 -11.99
CA ILE A 381 -1.53 -3.92 -12.70
C ILE A 381 -0.33 -2.97 -12.80
N LEU A 382 -0.57 -1.68 -13.08
CA LEU A 382 0.48 -0.67 -13.18
C LEU A 382 1.09 -0.38 -11.79
N PHE A 383 0.28 -0.25 -10.75
CA PHE A 383 0.79 -0.07 -9.38
C PHE A 383 1.70 -1.23 -8.96
N ALA A 384 1.27 -2.46 -9.22
CA ALA A 384 2.04 -3.64 -8.91
C ALA A 384 3.34 -3.73 -9.75
N LEU A 385 3.27 -3.44 -11.05
CA LEU A 385 4.43 -3.40 -11.93
C LEU A 385 5.43 -2.33 -11.52
N PHE A 386 4.98 -1.12 -11.16
CA PHE A 386 5.86 -0.07 -10.69
C PHE A 386 6.61 -0.50 -9.42
N ALA A 387 5.89 -1.00 -8.41
CA ALA A 387 6.49 -1.45 -7.15
C ALA A 387 7.55 -2.54 -7.36
N VAL A 388 7.25 -3.52 -8.21
CA VAL A 388 8.17 -4.64 -8.47
C VAL A 388 9.34 -4.22 -9.35
N THR A 389 9.14 -3.42 -10.39
CA THR A 389 10.24 -2.92 -11.23
C THR A 389 11.19 -2.02 -10.43
N ALA A 390 10.64 -1.18 -9.54
CA ALA A 390 11.42 -0.38 -8.60
C ALA A 390 12.28 -1.26 -7.66
N ALA A 391 11.70 -2.33 -7.13
CA ALA A 391 12.41 -3.27 -6.26
C ALA A 391 13.49 -4.07 -7.03
N ILE A 392 13.25 -4.44 -8.30
CA ILE A 392 14.28 -5.06 -9.16
C ILE A 392 15.43 -4.09 -9.39
N LEU A 393 15.16 -2.81 -9.69
CA LEU A 393 16.19 -1.78 -9.86
C LEU A 393 17.03 -1.59 -8.59
N GLN A 394 16.39 -1.65 -7.42
CA GLN A 394 17.11 -1.71 -6.14
C GLN A 394 18.01 -2.94 -6.02
N GLY A 395 17.50 -4.11 -6.43
CA GLY A 395 18.24 -5.36 -6.37
C GLY A 395 19.46 -5.42 -7.27
N ILE A 396 19.49 -4.64 -8.36
CA ILE A 396 20.62 -4.51 -9.30
C ILE A 396 21.43 -3.22 -9.12
N ASP A 397 21.23 -2.52 -7.99
CA ASP A 397 21.94 -1.28 -7.60
C ASP A 397 21.75 -0.08 -8.55
N GLU A 398 20.59 -0.01 -9.21
CA GLU A 398 20.22 1.06 -10.13
C GLU A 398 19.00 1.87 -9.64
N GLN A 399 18.85 2.01 -8.31
CA GLN A 399 17.72 2.68 -7.66
C GLN A 399 17.53 4.16 -8.05
N LYS A 400 18.57 4.85 -8.50
CA LYS A 400 18.49 6.23 -8.98
C LYS A 400 17.49 6.41 -10.13
N PHE A 401 17.35 5.39 -10.97
CA PHE A 401 16.40 5.42 -12.06
C PHE A 401 14.95 5.22 -11.61
N THR A 402 14.71 4.60 -10.46
CA THR A 402 13.38 4.55 -9.87
C THR A 402 12.90 5.94 -9.45
N ILE A 403 13.80 6.75 -8.87
CA ILE A 403 13.49 8.14 -8.51
C ILE A 403 13.19 8.93 -9.78
N PHE A 404 14.05 8.83 -10.79
CA PHE A 404 13.88 9.52 -12.07
C PHE A 404 12.54 9.14 -12.74
N SER A 405 12.23 7.85 -12.84
CA SER A 405 11.00 7.37 -13.48
C SER A 405 9.75 7.84 -12.74
N LEU A 406 9.78 7.83 -11.39
CA LEU A 406 8.70 8.36 -10.58
C LEU A 406 8.47 9.85 -10.83
N LEU A 407 9.53 10.65 -10.86
CA LEU A 407 9.44 12.10 -11.10
C LEU A 407 8.89 12.40 -12.49
N VAL A 408 9.30 11.66 -13.52
CA VAL A 408 8.75 11.81 -14.89
C VAL A 408 7.28 11.43 -14.92
N GLY A 409 6.89 10.31 -14.29
CA GLY A 409 5.49 9.89 -14.22
C GLY A 409 4.61 10.89 -13.48
N LEU A 410 5.14 11.45 -12.36
CA LEU A 410 4.45 12.46 -11.56
C LEU A 410 4.29 13.78 -12.33
N LEU A 411 5.34 14.21 -13.05
CA LEU A 411 5.27 15.41 -13.90
C LEU A 411 4.22 15.26 -14.99
N LEU A 412 4.16 14.10 -15.65
CA LEU A 412 3.12 13.81 -16.65
C LEU A 412 1.73 13.83 -16.02
N LYS A 413 1.57 13.21 -14.84
CA LYS A 413 0.31 13.27 -14.09
C LYS A 413 -0.09 14.73 -13.83
N LEU A 414 0.83 15.55 -13.32
CA LEU A 414 0.58 16.96 -12.99
C LEU A 414 0.15 17.77 -14.22
N VAL A 415 0.83 17.60 -15.35
CA VAL A 415 0.54 18.34 -16.60
C VAL A 415 -0.77 17.87 -17.22
N LEU A 416 -1.06 16.57 -17.20
CA LEU A 416 -2.22 16.00 -17.89
C LEU A 416 -3.49 15.99 -17.03
N ASN A 417 -3.39 16.12 -15.71
CA ASN A 417 -4.53 15.92 -14.83
C ASN A 417 -5.66 16.91 -15.12
N ILE A 418 -5.38 18.22 -15.10
CA ILE A 418 -6.39 19.26 -15.35
C ILE A 418 -6.99 19.12 -16.76
N PRO A 419 -6.22 19.05 -17.87
CA PRO A 419 -6.79 18.89 -19.21
C PRO A 419 -7.66 17.65 -19.36
N LEU A 420 -7.25 16.52 -18.81
CA LEU A 420 -8.01 15.27 -18.93
C LEU A 420 -9.28 15.30 -18.06
N ILE A 421 -9.24 15.89 -16.87
CA ILE A 421 -10.44 16.04 -16.03
C ILE A 421 -11.44 16.97 -16.71
N ARG A 422 -11.02 18.06 -17.34
CA ARG A 422 -11.91 18.94 -18.09
C ARG A 422 -12.61 18.25 -19.25
N LEU A 423 -11.97 17.23 -19.86
CA LEU A 423 -12.52 16.48 -21.01
C LEU A 423 -13.36 15.26 -20.57
N PHE A 424 -12.96 14.58 -19.50
CA PHE A 424 -13.48 13.27 -19.12
C PHE A 424 -13.91 13.23 -17.65
N GLU A 425 -14.01 14.35 -16.96
CA GLU A 425 -14.35 14.46 -15.54
C GLU A 425 -13.46 13.54 -14.66
N THR A 426 -14.04 12.83 -13.72
CA THR A 426 -13.31 11.92 -12.83
C THR A 426 -12.52 10.84 -13.57
N GLN A 427 -13.01 10.38 -14.74
CA GLN A 427 -12.28 9.42 -15.58
C GLN A 427 -10.97 10.01 -16.12
N GLY A 428 -10.90 11.32 -16.31
CA GLY A 428 -9.70 12.02 -16.73
C GLY A 428 -8.54 11.86 -15.72
N ALA A 429 -8.84 11.90 -14.43
CA ALA A 429 -7.85 11.67 -13.37
C ALA A 429 -7.32 10.21 -13.38
N VAL A 430 -8.19 9.24 -13.68
CA VAL A 430 -7.79 7.83 -13.89
C VAL A 430 -6.85 7.71 -15.08
N LEU A 431 -7.17 8.34 -16.20
CA LEU A 431 -6.33 8.34 -17.41
C LEU A 431 -4.97 8.99 -17.16
N ALA A 432 -4.93 10.14 -16.48
CA ALA A 432 -3.68 10.82 -16.12
C ALA A 432 -2.79 9.92 -15.22
N THR A 433 -3.39 9.24 -14.24
CA THR A 433 -2.70 8.26 -13.39
C THR A 433 -2.15 7.10 -14.21
N THR A 434 -2.95 6.56 -15.12
CA THR A 434 -2.57 5.46 -16.03
C THR A 434 -1.37 5.84 -16.88
N ILE A 435 -1.39 7.01 -17.50
CA ILE A 435 -0.29 7.51 -18.34
C ILE A 435 0.98 7.72 -17.52
N GLY A 436 0.86 8.38 -16.37
CA GLY A 436 2.00 8.64 -15.48
C GLY A 436 2.70 7.36 -15.04
N TYR A 437 1.94 6.38 -14.54
CA TYR A 437 2.51 5.08 -14.14
C TYR A 437 3.04 4.28 -15.33
N ALA A 438 2.34 4.27 -16.47
CA ALA A 438 2.80 3.55 -17.66
C ALA A 438 4.16 4.06 -18.12
N VAL A 439 4.37 5.38 -18.19
CA VAL A 439 5.65 5.95 -18.58
C VAL A 439 6.75 5.65 -17.56
N ALA A 440 6.45 5.78 -16.26
CA ALA A 440 7.41 5.41 -15.22
C ALA A 440 7.85 3.94 -15.30
N ILE A 441 6.90 3.03 -15.55
CA ILE A 441 7.18 1.60 -15.74
C ILE A 441 8.01 1.36 -17.00
N LEU A 442 7.70 2.01 -18.11
CA LEU A 442 8.47 1.87 -19.36
C LEU A 442 9.93 2.29 -19.16
N ILE A 443 10.18 3.38 -18.42
CA ILE A 443 11.54 3.80 -18.04
C ILE A 443 12.21 2.70 -17.21
N ASN A 444 11.56 2.20 -16.16
CA ASN A 444 12.10 1.13 -15.31
C ASN A 444 12.43 -0.14 -16.13
N LEU A 445 11.52 -0.57 -17.02
CA LEU A 445 11.74 -1.73 -17.88
C LEU A 445 12.91 -1.51 -18.85
N TYR A 446 13.04 -0.31 -19.41
CA TYR A 446 14.19 0.03 -20.26
C TYR A 446 15.51 -0.08 -19.49
N VAL A 447 15.56 0.44 -18.26
CA VAL A 447 16.74 0.37 -17.40
C VAL A 447 17.08 -1.09 -17.03
N ILE A 448 16.08 -1.90 -16.66
CA ILE A 448 16.25 -3.33 -16.40
C ILE A 448 16.81 -4.04 -17.64
N LYS A 449 16.27 -3.73 -18.83
CA LYS A 449 16.80 -4.29 -20.09
C LYS A 449 18.27 -3.95 -20.28
N LYS A 450 18.66 -2.70 -20.06
CA LYS A 450 20.02 -2.20 -20.28
C LYS A 450 21.02 -2.75 -19.26
N TYR A 451 20.75 -2.64 -17.98
CA TYR A 451 21.71 -2.94 -16.90
C TYR A 451 21.72 -4.42 -16.48
N ALA A 452 20.55 -5.05 -16.39
CA ALA A 452 20.46 -6.49 -16.17
C ALA A 452 20.68 -7.31 -17.46
N ARG A 453 20.79 -6.66 -18.63
CA ARG A 453 20.84 -7.33 -19.96
C ARG A 453 19.70 -8.32 -20.11
N TYR A 454 18.50 -7.91 -19.67
CA TYR A 454 17.31 -8.75 -19.62
C TYR A 454 16.53 -8.70 -20.94
N GLN A 455 15.99 -9.84 -21.37
CA GLN A 455 15.20 -9.96 -22.60
C GLN A 455 13.73 -10.25 -22.26
N PHE A 456 12.84 -9.32 -22.59
CA PHE A 456 11.41 -9.41 -22.27
C PHE A 456 10.61 -10.41 -23.14
N ARG A 457 11.22 -11.06 -24.15
CA ARG A 457 10.52 -11.93 -25.09
C ARG A 457 9.73 -13.05 -24.40
N LEU A 458 10.31 -13.67 -23.36
CA LEU A 458 9.64 -14.74 -22.61
C LEU A 458 8.46 -14.21 -21.81
N ILE A 459 8.67 -13.08 -21.13
CA ILE A 459 7.60 -12.43 -20.34
C ILE A 459 6.45 -12.03 -21.24
N LEU A 460 6.73 -11.34 -22.35
CA LEU A 460 5.68 -10.91 -23.28
C LEU A 460 4.83 -12.10 -23.76
N ARG A 461 5.48 -13.20 -24.18
CA ARG A 461 4.77 -14.41 -24.61
C ARG A 461 3.90 -15.02 -23.49
N ARG A 462 4.40 -15.02 -22.24
CA ARG A 462 3.65 -15.55 -21.10
C ARG A 462 2.56 -14.60 -20.64
N THR A 463 2.76 -13.30 -20.73
CA THR A 463 1.72 -12.29 -20.48
C THR A 463 0.56 -12.45 -21.44
N MET A 464 0.84 -12.63 -22.73
CA MET A 464 -0.20 -12.92 -23.72
C MET A 464 -0.96 -14.21 -23.38
N PHE A 465 -0.27 -15.24 -22.92
CA PHE A 465 -0.90 -16.49 -22.51
C PHE A 465 -1.76 -16.30 -21.24
N ILE A 466 -1.27 -15.57 -20.23
CA ILE A 466 -2.06 -15.18 -19.06
C ILE A 466 -3.28 -14.37 -19.50
N GLY A 467 -3.13 -13.45 -20.46
CA GLY A 467 -4.23 -12.70 -21.04
C GLY A 467 -5.30 -13.60 -21.69
N ALA A 468 -4.89 -14.62 -22.44
CA ALA A 468 -5.82 -15.59 -23.05
C ALA A 468 -6.61 -16.39 -21.99
N LEU A 469 -5.95 -16.83 -20.88
CA LEU A 469 -6.64 -17.51 -19.78
C LEU A 469 -7.63 -16.56 -19.09
N ASN A 470 -7.26 -15.29 -18.92
CA ASN A 470 -8.13 -14.28 -18.35
C ASN A 470 -9.32 -13.93 -19.26
N ALA A 471 -9.13 -13.92 -20.57
CA ALA A 471 -10.23 -13.73 -21.53
C ALA A 471 -11.27 -14.86 -21.43
N ALA A 472 -10.81 -16.11 -21.29
CA ALA A 472 -11.70 -17.25 -21.06
C ALA A 472 -12.45 -17.14 -19.71
N MET A 473 -11.74 -16.77 -18.63
CA MET A 473 -12.35 -16.50 -17.34
C MET A 473 -13.40 -15.39 -17.44
N ALA A 474 -13.06 -14.27 -18.10
CA ALA A 474 -13.95 -13.14 -18.28
C ALA A 474 -15.23 -13.52 -19.04
N GLY A 475 -15.12 -14.32 -20.09
CA GLY A 475 -16.27 -14.83 -20.83
C GLY A 475 -17.24 -15.62 -19.93
N VAL A 476 -16.71 -16.53 -19.10
CA VAL A 476 -17.54 -17.30 -18.16
C VAL A 476 -18.20 -16.39 -17.12
N VAL A 477 -17.42 -15.46 -16.53
CA VAL A 477 -17.92 -14.51 -15.52
C VAL A 477 -19.02 -13.61 -16.10
N LEU A 478 -18.84 -13.06 -17.31
CA LEU A 478 -19.84 -12.21 -17.98
C LEU A 478 -21.15 -12.95 -18.27
N VAL A 479 -21.06 -14.19 -18.77
CA VAL A 479 -22.26 -15.01 -19.03
C VAL A 479 -22.98 -15.31 -17.71
N LEU A 480 -22.25 -15.74 -16.69
CA LEU A 480 -22.83 -16.07 -15.39
C LEU A 480 -23.45 -14.83 -14.72
N TYR A 481 -22.74 -13.70 -14.75
CA TYR A 481 -23.23 -12.42 -14.22
C TYR A 481 -24.51 -11.97 -14.95
N GLY A 482 -24.51 -12.02 -16.29
CA GLY A 482 -25.67 -11.65 -17.10
C GLY A 482 -26.91 -12.53 -16.86
N VAL A 483 -26.71 -13.79 -16.44
CA VAL A 483 -27.82 -14.67 -16.03
C VAL A 483 -28.28 -14.32 -14.61
N LEU A 484 -27.35 -14.17 -13.67
CA LEU A 484 -27.68 -13.96 -12.26
C LEU A 484 -28.33 -12.60 -11.98
N VAL A 485 -27.94 -11.55 -12.70
CA VAL A 485 -28.55 -10.20 -12.57
C VAL A 485 -30.03 -10.17 -12.92
N LYS A 486 -30.56 -11.15 -13.66
CA LYS A 486 -31.98 -11.29 -13.90
C LYS A 486 -32.77 -11.70 -12.65
N PHE A 487 -32.11 -12.28 -11.64
CA PHE A 487 -32.71 -12.79 -10.41
C PHE A 487 -32.22 -12.05 -9.16
N LEU A 488 -31.06 -11.44 -9.22
CA LEU A 488 -30.38 -10.77 -8.11
C LEU A 488 -30.03 -9.33 -8.51
N SER A 489 -30.38 -8.34 -7.69
CA SER A 489 -30.03 -6.95 -7.93
C SER A 489 -28.59 -6.65 -7.45
N PRO A 490 -27.72 -6.10 -8.30
CA PRO A 490 -26.39 -5.67 -7.89
C PRO A 490 -26.41 -4.39 -7.03
N GLU A 491 -27.56 -3.71 -6.90
CA GLU A 491 -27.73 -2.51 -6.09
C GLU A 491 -28.02 -2.81 -4.62
N THR A 492 -28.35 -4.07 -4.28
CA THR A 492 -28.67 -4.48 -2.91
C THR A 492 -27.45 -5.17 -2.29
N GLY A 493 -26.95 -4.65 -1.16
CA GLY A 493 -25.72 -5.15 -0.52
C GLY A 493 -25.69 -6.66 -0.29
N PHE A 494 -26.77 -7.27 0.25
CA PHE A 494 -26.82 -8.71 0.47
C PHE A 494 -26.78 -9.52 -0.84
N GLN A 495 -27.52 -9.08 -1.87
CA GLN A 495 -27.52 -9.76 -3.18
C GLN A 495 -26.19 -9.57 -3.91
N SER A 496 -25.54 -8.45 -3.73
CA SER A 496 -24.18 -8.18 -4.23
C SER A 496 -23.15 -9.14 -3.61
N ILE A 497 -23.29 -9.51 -2.32
CA ILE A 497 -22.44 -10.53 -1.70
C ILE A 497 -22.57 -11.86 -2.47
N ILE A 498 -23.81 -12.28 -2.76
CA ILE A 498 -24.08 -13.54 -3.49
C ILE A 498 -23.50 -13.47 -4.90
N LEU A 499 -23.74 -12.35 -5.62
CA LEU A 499 -23.20 -12.14 -6.97
C LEU A 499 -21.67 -12.21 -6.99
N VAL A 500 -21.00 -11.51 -6.08
CA VAL A 500 -19.53 -11.52 -5.98
C VAL A 500 -19.01 -12.91 -5.58
N ALA A 501 -19.65 -13.58 -4.62
CA ALA A 501 -19.21 -14.90 -4.17
C ALA A 501 -19.34 -15.95 -5.30
N ILE A 502 -20.45 -15.96 -6.02
CA ILE A 502 -20.68 -16.93 -7.10
C ILE A 502 -19.82 -16.58 -8.32
N CYS A 503 -19.95 -15.37 -8.87
CA CYS A 503 -19.23 -14.99 -10.09
C CYS A 503 -17.71 -14.92 -9.87
N GLY A 504 -17.27 -14.36 -8.75
CA GLY A 504 -15.86 -14.28 -8.37
C GLY A 504 -15.28 -15.66 -8.06
N GLY A 505 -16.02 -16.50 -7.33
CA GLY A 505 -15.64 -17.87 -7.01
C GLY A 505 -15.51 -18.74 -8.26
N VAL A 506 -16.51 -18.72 -9.14
CA VAL A 506 -16.46 -19.46 -10.42
C VAL A 506 -15.34 -18.92 -11.31
N GLY A 507 -15.19 -17.61 -11.42
CA GLY A 507 -14.08 -17.00 -12.17
C GLY A 507 -12.71 -17.46 -11.67
N ALA A 508 -12.49 -17.43 -10.36
CA ALA A 508 -11.25 -17.91 -9.73
C ALA A 508 -11.02 -19.41 -10.01
N LEU A 509 -12.06 -20.25 -9.89
CA LEU A 509 -11.97 -21.68 -10.18
C LEU A 509 -11.65 -21.95 -11.65
N VAL A 510 -12.30 -21.27 -12.58
CA VAL A 510 -12.02 -21.39 -14.03
C VAL A 510 -10.58 -20.99 -14.34
N TYR A 511 -10.13 -19.84 -13.83
CA TYR A 511 -8.76 -19.38 -14.05
C TYR A 511 -7.74 -20.37 -13.47
N PHE A 512 -7.96 -20.83 -12.24
CA PHE A 512 -7.09 -21.81 -11.57
C PHE A 512 -7.07 -23.14 -12.31
N TYR A 513 -8.22 -23.67 -12.71
CA TYR A 513 -8.33 -24.89 -13.50
C TYR A 513 -7.57 -24.80 -14.84
N LEU A 514 -7.79 -23.72 -15.60
CA LEU A 514 -7.08 -23.49 -16.86
C LEU A 514 -5.57 -23.34 -16.66
N SER A 515 -5.14 -22.70 -15.58
CA SER A 515 -3.72 -22.54 -15.24
C SER A 515 -3.05 -23.87 -14.85
N LEU A 516 -3.78 -24.78 -14.19
CA LEU A 516 -3.31 -26.14 -13.90
C LEU A 516 -3.23 -26.98 -15.17
N ARG A 517 -4.28 -26.99 -15.99
CA ARG A 517 -4.34 -27.75 -17.25
C ARG A 517 -3.22 -27.35 -18.22
N SER A 518 -2.91 -26.06 -18.28
CA SER A 518 -1.82 -25.51 -19.10
C SER A 518 -0.42 -25.68 -18.50
N LYS A 519 -0.30 -26.25 -17.29
CA LYS A 519 0.93 -26.39 -16.52
C LYS A 519 1.62 -25.05 -16.21
N LEU A 520 0.90 -23.93 -16.32
CA LEU A 520 1.44 -22.60 -15.99
C LEU A 520 1.69 -22.47 -14.50
N ALA A 521 0.72 -22.87 -13.67
CA ALA A 521 0.84 -22.81 -12.22
C ALA A 521 1.97 -23.71 -11.70
N ASP A 522 2.18 -24.89 -12.29
CA ASP A 522 3.31 -25.79 -11.95
C ASP A 522 4.66 -25.11 -12.18
N LYS A 523 4.80 -24.38 -13.30
CA LYS A 523 6.05 -23.67 -13.62
C LYS A 523 6.33 -22.49 -12.71
N LEU A 524 5.30 -21.88 -12.13
CA LEU A 524 5.43 -20.71 -11.26
C LEU A 524 5.68 -21.09 -9.80
N PHE A 525 4.96 -22.10 -9.29
CA PHE A 525 4.95 -22.45 -7.87
C PHE A 525 5.60 -23.81 -7.56
N GLY A 526 6.06 -24.52 -8.58
CA GLY A 526 6.84 -25.75 -8.43
C GLY A 526 6.05 -26.97 -7.97
N ASP A 527 6.74 -27.93 -7.33
CA ASP A 527 6.24 -29.27 -7.04
C ASP A 527 4.99 -29.34 -6.14
N LYS A 528 4.77 -28.32 -5.31
CA LYS A 528 3.57 -28.30 -4.45
C LYS A 528 2.29 -28.23 -5.29
N ILE A 529 2.29 -27.42 -6.34
CA ILE A 529 1.14 -27.29 -7.24
C ILE A 529 1.03 -28.50 -8.17
N SER A 530 2.14 -29.06 -8.64
CA SER A 530 2.14 -30.27 -9.46
C SER A 530 1.50 -31.46 -8.72
N LYS A 531 1.73 -31.60 -7.39
CA LYS A 531 1.04 -32.57 -6.53
C LYS A 531 -0.47 -32.33 -6.42
N ILE A 532 -0.90 -31.07 -6.34
CA ILE A 532 -2.33 -30.73 -6.34
C ILE A 532 -2.96 -31.13 -7.68
N ARG A 533 -2.31 -30.78 -8.80
CA ARG A 533 -2.77 -31.16 -10.14
C ARG A 533 -2.92 -32.67 -10.30
N SER A 534 -1.93 -33.45 -9.84
CA SER A 534 -1.99 -34.92 -9.91
C SER A 534 -3.11 -35.50 -9.05
N LYS A 535 -3.36 -34.94 -7.84
CA LYS A 535 -4.49 -35.35 -6.98
C LYS A 535 -5.84 -35.03 -7.61
N LEU A 536 -5.97 -33.90 -8.30
CA LEU A 536 -7.19 -33.50 -9.00
C LEU A 536 -7.36 -34.21 -10.36
N ARG A 537 -6.44 -35.07 -10.76
CA ARG A 537 -6.43 -35.79 -12.05
C ARG A 537 -6.57 -34.86 -13.26
N ILE A 538 -6.06 -33.64 -13.17
CA ILE A 538 -6.05 -32.68 -14.28
C ILE A 538 -4.83 -33.01 -15.16
N GLY A 539 -5.06 -33.45 -16.39
CA GLY A 539 -4.07 -33.96 -17.33
C GLY A 539 -3.04 -32.96 -17.84
#